data_d226f3e33c4a93003079847f12ce5410
#
_entry.id   d226f3e33c4a93003079847f12ce5410
#
_cell.length_a   1.000
_cell.length_b   1.000
_cell.length_c   1.000
_cell.angle_alpha   90.00
_cell.angle_beta   90.00
_cell.angle_gamma   90.00
#
_symmetry.space_group_name_H-M   'P 1'
#
loop_
_entity.id
_entity.type
_entity.pdbx_description
1 polymer ?
#
loop_
_entity_poly.entity_id
_entity_poly.type
_entity_poly.pdbx_seq_one_letter_code
_entity_poly.pdbx_strand_id
1 'polypeptide(L)'
;MLSKRTIIGLIVGSAIIAIGGYSLLSHIGTITIHEDYVVGLGDPMSYTIPAPNHTPQSMKITGDAFDLKLASPADGLQIPKTSYKKELNLSWIHLADGESKILIQNTGNTELSITGELIRSSDPIWFTFDLMVITSGMVIIGFSMGFTLRKPKGF
;
A
#
# COMPACT_ATOMS: atom_id res chain seq x y z
N MET A 1 -33.76 -29.04 -12.44
CA MET A 1 -32.71 -28.46 -13.32
C MET A 1 -32.60 -26.98 -13.07
N LEU A 2 -31.38 -26.47 -12.92
CA LEU A 2 -31.14 -25.01 -12.77
C LEU A 2 -31.47 -24.30 -14.09
N SER A 3 -31.99 -23.07 -14.00
CA SER A 3 -32.26 -22.27 -15.20
C SER A 3 -30.95 -21.84 -15.85
N LYS A 4 -30.93 -21.58 -17.16
CA LYS A 4 -29.75 -21.04 -17.85
C LYS A 4 -29.27 -19.76 -17.22
N ARG A 5 -30.18 -18.87 -16.75
CA ARG A 5 -29.87 -17.60 -16.07
C ARG A 5 -29.19 -17.84 -14.73
N THR A 6 -29.65 -18.85 -13.97
CA THR A 6 -29.02 -19.22 -12.70
C THR A 6 -27.61 -19.72 -12.89
N ILE A 7 -27.38 -20.56 -13.92
CA ILE A 7 -26.05 -21.09 -14.23
C ILE A 7 -25.09 -19.95 -14.60
N ILE A 8 -25.54 -19.03 -15.46
CA ILE A 8 -24.72 -17.86 -15.86
C ILE A 8 -24.39 -17.01 -14.65
N GLY A 9 -25.37 -16.70 -13.80
CA GLY A 9 -25.12 -15.89 -12.60
C GLY A 9 -24.21 -16.56 -11.58
N LEU A 10 -24.28 -17.89 -11.42
CA LEU A 10 -23.35 -18.65 -10.60
C LEU A 10 -21.92 -18.56 -11.14
N ILE A 11 -21.74 -18.75 -12.44
CA ILE A 11 -20.41 -18.69 -13.07
C ILE A 11 -19.83 -17.29 -12.94
N VAL A 12 -20.59 -16.26 -13.31
CA VAL A 12 -20.14 -14.86 -13.28
C VAL A 12 -19.85 -14.40 -11.84
N GLY A 13 -20.79 -14.66 -10.90
CA GLY A 13 -20.62 -14.30 -9.50
C GLY A 13 -19.44 -15.01 -8.85
N SER A 14 -19.22 -16.30 -9.14
CA SER A 14 -18.05 -17.04 -8.64
C SER A 14 -16.75 -16.51 -9.22
N ALA A 15 -16.71 -16.14 -10.49
CA ALA A 15 -15.53 -15.52 -11.10
C ALA A 15 -15.17 -14.18 -10.44
N ILE A 16 -16.18 -13.33 -10.17
CA ILE A 16 -15.99 -12.05 -9.50
C ILE A 16 -15.47 -12.26 -8.07
N ILE A 17 -16.04 -13.21 -7.32
CA ILE A 17 -15.57 -13.55 -5.97
C ILE A 17 -14.13 -14.06 -6.01
N ALA A 18 -13.77 -14.90 -6.97
CA ALA A 18 -12.42 -15.42 -7.10
C ALA A 18 -11.41 -14.30 -7.41
N ILE A 19 -11.76 -13.37 -8.30
CA ILE A 19 -10.92 -12.21 -8.64
C ILE A 19 -10.76 -11.30 -7.41
N GLY A 20 -11.87 -10.95 -6.74
CA GLY A 20 -11.82 -10.11 -5.53
C GLY A 20 -11.08 -10.77 -4.38
N GLY A 21 -11.24 -12.10 -4.20
CA GLY A 21 -10.51 -12.86 -3.18
C GLY A 21 -9.00 -12.92 -3.45
N TYR A 22 -8.60 -13.13 -4.69
CA TYR A 22 -7.19 -13.09 -5.08
C TYR A 22 -6.59 -11.69 -4.87
N SER A 23 -7.30 -10.65 -5.32
CA SER A 23 -6.91 -9.25 -5.12
C SER A 23 -6.75 -8.92 -3.64
N LEU A 24 -7.71 -9.32 -2.81
CA LEU A 24 -7.66 -9.13 -1.35
C LEU A 24 -6.40 -9.75 -0.74
N LEU A 25 -6.08 -10.98 -1.10
CA LEU A 25 -4.87 -11.66 -0.60
C LEU A 25 -3.59 -10.91 -1.02
N SER A 26 -3.58 -10.26 -2.18
CA SER A 26 -2.44 -9.47 -2.68
C SER A 26 -2.29 -8.13 -1.95
N HIS A 27 -3.36 -7.61 -1.36
CA HIS A 27 -3.38 -6.32 -0.66
C HIS A 27 -3.32 -6.45 0.87
N ILE A 28 -3.29 -7.66 1.42
CA ILE A 28 -3.11 -7.88 2.86
C ILE A 28 -1.62 -7.90 3.18
N GLY A 29 -1.22 -7.12 4.20
CA GLY A 29 0.12 -7.13 4.74
C GLY A 29 0.96 -5.93 4.33
N THR A 30 2.20 -6.17 3.97
CA THR A 30 3.18 -5.15 3.59
C THR A 30 3.58 -5.28 2.14
N ILE A 31 3.89 -4.15 1.52
CA ILE A 31 4.44 -4.06 0.16
C ILE A 31 5.82 -3.43 0.23
N THR A 32 6.73 -3.93 -0.59
CA THR A 32 8.06 -3.32 -0.77
C THR A 32 8.01 -2.37 -1.95
N ILE A 33 8.44 -1.13 -1.73
CA ILE A 33 8.52 -0.10 -2.75
C ILE A 33 9.99 0.23 -2.95
N HIS A 34 10.43 0.20 -4.20
CA HIS A 34 11.73 0.71 -4.59
C HIS A 34 11.57 2.20 -4.92
N GLU A 35 12.21 3.04 -4.13
CA GLU A 35 12.22 4.48 -4.33
C GLU A 35 13.44 4.88 -5.18
N ASP A 36 13.20 5.71 -6.17
CA ASP A 36 14.23 6.32 -7.00
C ASP A 36 13.76 7.72 -7.39
N TYR A 37 14.18 8.71 -6.62
CA TYR A 37 13.76 10.10 -6.78
C TYR A 37 14.96 11.05 -6.90
N VAL A 38 14.75 12.09 -7.69
CA VAL A 38 15.67 13.22 -7.82
C VAL A 38 14.98 14.46 -7.25
N VAL A 39 15.64 15.13 -6.29
CA VAL A 39 15.15 16.36 -5.65
C VAL A 39 15.95 17.54 -6.20
N GLY A 40 15.25 18.52 -6.77
CA GLY A 40 15.84 19.73 -7.32
C GLY A 40 16.56 20.59 -6.25
N LEU A 41 17.29 21.60 -6.72
CA LEU A 41 18.00 22.52 -5.82
C LEU A 41 17.02 23.34 -4.98
N GLY A 42 17.22 23.31 -3.67
CA GLY A 42 16.39 24.06 -2.72
C GLY A 42 15.03 23.44 -2.43
N ASP A 43 14.66 22.34 -3.11
CA ASP A 43 13.37 21.70 -2.94
C ASP A 43 13.32 20.82 -1.68
N PRO A 44 12.20 20.83 -0.96
CA PRO A 44 11.93 19.88 0.12
C PRO A 44 11.25 18.63 -0.40
N MET A 45 11.52 17.48 0.22
CA MET A 45 10.82 16.24 0.01
C MET A 45 10.40 15.62 1.35
N SER A 46 9.20 15.07 1.39
CA SER A 46 8.65 14.45 2.60
C SER A 46 8.13 13.06 2.29
N TYR A 47 8.54 12.10 3.12
CA TYR A 47 8.03 10.72 3.11
C TYR A 47 7.25 10.44 4.38
N THR A 48 6.13 9.75 4.23
CA THR A 48 5.41 9.12 5.33
C THR A 48 5.29 7.62 5.03
N ILE A 49 5.89 6.81 5.88
CA ILE A 49 6.02 5.37 5.68
C ILE A 49 5.24 4.67 6.80
N PRO A 50 3.96 4.31 6.56
CA PRO A 50 3.21 3.49 7.49
C PRO A 50 3.70 2.05 7.42
N ALA A 51 4.12 1.49 8.54
CA ALA A 51 4.59 0.11 8.59
C ALA A 51 4.29 -0.52 9.97
N PRO A 52 4.13 -1.85 10.01
CA PRO A 52 3.98 -2.57 11.26
C PRO A 52 5.29 -2.65 12.04
N ASN A 53 5.17 -3.07 13.29
CA ASN A 53 6.33 -3.33 14.15
C ASN A 53 7.31 -4.33 13.50
N HIS A 54 8.59 -4.18 13.80
CA HIS A 54 9.71 -4.98 13.28
C HIS A 54 9.93 -4.89 11.75
N THR A 55 9.36 -3.90 11.08
CA THR A 55 9.59 -3.70 9.64
C THR A 55 10.91 -2.95 9.40
N PRO A 56 11.86 -3.56 8.66
CA PRO A 56 13.10 -2.89 8.30
C PRO A 56 12.87 -1.88 7.17
N GLN A 57 13.65 -0.81 7.18
CA GLN A 57 13.65 0.24 6.17
C GLN A 57 15.08 0.53 5.76
N SER A 58 15.30 0.84 4.49
CA SER A 58 16.59 1.30 4.00
C SER A 58 16.45 2.43 2.99
N MET A 59 17.31 3.42 3.09
CA MET A 59 17.34 4.58 2.19
C MET A 59 18.76 5.07 2.04
N LYS A 60 19.14 5.40 0.81
CA LYS A 60 20.40 6.02 0.46
C LYS A 60 20.11 7.39 -0.15
N ILE A 61 20.78 8.41 0.35
CA ILE A 61 20.67 9.78 -0.11
C ILE A 61 22.05 10.24 -0.59
N THR A 62 22.13 10.74 -1.81
CA THR A 62 23.38 11.18 -2.42
C THR A 62 23.22 12.57 -3.02
N GLY A 63 24.09 13.51 -2.66
CA GLY A 63 24.09 14.88 -3.15
C GLY A 63 25.17 15.72 -2.51
N ASP A 64 25.29 16.99 -2.89
CA ASP A 64 26.33 17.88 -2.39
C ASP A 64 26.13 18.21 -0.91
N ALA A 65 24.93 18.70 -0.56
CA ALA A 65 24.53 18.99 0.82
C ALA A 65 23.01 18.88 0.97
N PHE A 66 22.55 18.40 2.12
CA PHE A 66 21.12 18.30 2.42
C PHE A 66 20.86 18.26 3.92
N ASP A 67 19.69 18.75 4.31
CA ASP A 67 19.17 18.61 5.65
C ASP A 67 18.24 17.40 5.71
N LEU A 68 18.34 16.62 6.78
CA LEU A 68 17.47 15.47 7.04
C LEU A 68 16.88 15.59 8.45
N LYS A 69 15.59 15.27 8.54
CA LYS A 69 14.90 14.98 9.79
C LYS A 69 14.17 13.65 9.63
N LEU A 70 14.35 12.73 10.58
CA LEU A 70 13.65 11.45 10.62
C LEU A 70 13.04 11.24 11.99
N ALA A 71 11.79 10.82 12.03
CA ALA A 71 11.09 10.41 13.23
C ALA A 71 10.39 9.07 12.99
N SER A 72 10.83 8.03 13.66
CA SER A 72 10.23 6.70 13.64
C SER A 72 9.31 6.52 14.86
N PRO A 73 8.27 5.67 14.78
CA PRO A 73 7.34 5.46 15.90
C PRO A 73 8.00 4.85 17.12
N ALA A 74 7.41 5.08 18.28
CA ALA A 74 7.91 4.72 19.61
C ALA A 74 9.34 5.23 19.85
N ASP A 75 10.20 4.46 20.50
CA ASP A 75 11.61 4.77 20.74
C ASP A 75 12.52 4.40 19.56
N GLY A 76 11.95 4.33 18.33
CA GLY A 76 12.69 4.08 17.12
C GLY A 76 13.65 5.19 16.73
N LEU A 77 14.32 5.05 15.59
CA LEU A 77 15.33 6.01 15.14
C LEU A 77 14.75 7.43 15.07
N GLN A 78 15.40 8.35 15.79
CA GLN A 78 15.09 9.77 15.79
C GLN A 78 16.30 10.55 15.32
N ILE A 79 16.20 11.23 14.20
CA ILE A 79 17.21 12.16 13.71
C ILE A 79 16.61 13.57 13.75
N PRO A 80 17.05 14.45 14.63
CA PRO A 80 16.65 15.85 14.58
C PRO A 80 17.15 16.47 13.27
N LYS A 81 16.62 17.64 12.90
CA LYS A 81 17.08 18.32 11.67
C LYS A 81 18.61 18.46 11.69
N THR A 82 19.28 17.68 10.83
CA THR A 82 20.75 17.57 10.78
C THR A 82 21.20 17.71 9.32
N SER A 83 22.28 18.45 9.11
CA SER A 83 22.87 18.66 7.78
C SER A 83 23.91 17.59 7.47
N TYR A 84 23.82 17.04 6.26
CA TYR A 84 24.72 16.01 5.73
C TYR A 84 25.33 16.47 4.42
N LYS A 85 26.43 15.83 4.01
CA LYS A 85 27.12 16.08 2.75
C LYS A 85 27.48 14.77 2.06
N LYS A 86 27.48 14.78 0.74
CA LYS A 86 27.86 13.70 -0.16
C LYS A 86 26.88 12.52 -0.14
N GLU A 87 27.00 11.63 0.83
CA GLU A 87 26.25 10.39 0.88
C GLU A 87 25.84 10.06 2.30
N LEU A 88 24.60 9.60 2.47
CA LEU A 88 24.09 9.07 3.72
C LEU A 88 23.32 7.77 3.45
N ASN A 89 23.73 6.71 4.13
CA ASN A 89 23.00 5.44 4.13
C ASN A 89 22.22 5.31 5.44
N LEU A 90 20.91 5.21 5.35
CA LEU A 90 20.02 5.04 6.48
C LEU A 90 19.50 3.61 6.50
N SER A 91 19.51 2.99 7.67
CA SER A 91 18.86 1.72 7.92
C SER A 91 18.24 1.77 9.31
N TRP A 92 16.94 1.49 9.41
CA TRP A 92 16.23 1.49 10.69
C TRP A 92 15.12 0.44 10.69
N ILE A 93 14.60 0.17 11.88
CA ILE A 93 13.49 -0.77 12.08
C ILE A 93 12.38 -0.02 12.81
N HIS A 94 11.13 -0.23 12.41
CA HIS A 94 9.99 0.23 13.19
C HIS A 94 9.90 -0.55 14.50
N LEU A 95 9.91 0.15 15.62
CA LEU A 95 9.80 -0.47 16.96
C LEU A 95 8.36 -0.54 17.48
N ALA A 96 7.41 -0.01 16.72
CA ALA A 96 5.97 -0.15 16.92
C ALA A 96 5.24 0.02 15.59
N ASP A 97 3.97 -0.37 15.56
CA ASP A 97 3.06 -0.04 14.46
C ASP A 97 2.93 1.49 14.38
N GLY A 98 3.02 2.03 13.17
CA GLY A 98 2.89 3.47 12.99
C GLY A 98 3.60 4.00 11.76
N GLU A 99 3.85 5.30 11.75
CA GLU A 99 4.43 6.01 10.61
C GLU A 99 5.83 6.54 10.92
N SER A 100 6.82 6.19 10.08
CA SER A 100 8.06 6.95 10.02
C SER A 100 7.87 8.18 9.13
N LYS A 101 8.30 9.34 9.64
CA LYS A 101 8.25 10.62 8.90
C LYS A 101 9.65 11.06 8.60
N ILE A 102 9.93 11.29 7.33
CA ILE A 102 11.24 11.75 6.85
C ILE A 102 11.00 13.06 6.11
N LEU A 103 11.77 14.07 6.48
CA LEU A 103 11.83 15.35 5.76
C LEU A 103 13.25 15.54 5.28
N ILE A 104 13.41 15.73 3.99
CA ILE A 104 14.69 15.97 3.32
C ILE A 104 14.59 17.31 2.61
N GLN A 105 15.62 18.13 2.70
CA GLN A 105 15.73 19.39 1.95
C GLN A 105 17.08 19.44 1.26
N ASN A 106 17.08 19.65 -0.04
CA ASN A 106 18.30 19.87 -0.78
C ASN A 106 18.85 21.27 -0.47
N THR A 107 19.97 21.33 0.20
CA THR A 107 20.68 22.58 0.56
C THR A 107 21.98 22.74 -0.23
N GLY A 108 22.27 21.80 -1.14
CA GLY A 108 23.46 21.80 -1.98
C GLY A 108 23.28 22.54 -3.31
N ASN A 109 24.29 22.46 -4.15
CA ASN A 109 24.34 23.09 -5.47
C ASN A 109 24.11 22.10 -6.62
N THR A 110 23.80 20.85 -6.31
CA THR A 110 23.49 19.78 -7.27
C THR A 110 22.15 19.12 -6.89
N GLU A 111 21.58 18.42 -7.85
CA GLU A 111 20.41 17.57 -7.57
C GLU A 111 20.74 16.50 -6.53
N LEU A 112 19.75 16.15 -5.72
CA LEU A 112 19.84 15.14 -4.68
C LEU A 112 19.17 13.86 -5.19
N SER A 113 19.89 12.75 -5.21
CA SER A 113 19.34 11.44 -5.54
C SER A 113 18.97 10.68 -4.26
N ILE A 114 17.78 10.15 -4.23
CA ILE A 114 17.24 9.33 -3.13
C ILE A 114 16.87 7.97 -3.70
N THR A 115 17.52 6.92 -3.22
CA THR A 115 17.20 5.54 -3.59
C THR A 115 16.95 4.73 -2.33
N GLY A 116 16.14 3.70 -2.40
CA GLY A 116 15.92 2.83 -1.25
C GLY A 116 14.86 1.77 -1.42
N GLU A 117 14.79 0.90 -0.45
CA GLU A 117 13.72 -0.08 -0.31
C GLU A 117 12.91 0.26 0.93
N LEU A 118 11.66 0.65 0.72
CA LEU A 118 10.73 1.00 1.77
C LEU A 118 9.62 -0.05 1.85
N ILE A 119 9.49 -0.66 3.00
CA ILE A 119 8.42 -1.61 3.27
C ILE A 119 7.31 -0.87 4.02
N ARG A 120 6.12 -0.84 3.45
CA ARG A 120 4.99 -0.13 4.04
C ARG A 120 3.73 -1.00 4.08
N SER A 121 2.83 -0.68 4.99
CA SER A 121 1.49 -1.28 5.03
C SER A 121 0.74 -0.98 3.75
N SER A 122 -0.03 -1.94 3.27
CA SER A 122 -0.96 -1.74 2.17
C SER A 122 -2.00 -0.67 2.54
N ASP A 123 -2.42 0.11 1.55
CA ASP A 123 -3.43 1.15 1.76
C ASP A 123 -4.80 0.50 2.07
N PRO A 124 -5.46 0.86 3.18
CA PRO A 124 -6.77 0.31 3.57
C PRO A 124 -7.87 0.50 2.51
N ILE A 125 -7.71 1.43 1.57
CA ILE A 125 -8.67 1.66 0.50
C ILE A 125 -8.78 0.44 -0.42
N TRP A 126 -7.67 -0.25 -0.69
CA TRP A 126 -7.66 -1.47 -1.51
C TRP A 126 -8.44 -2.59 -0.84
N PHE A 127 -8.28 -2.76 0.48
CA PHE A 127 -9.05 -3.73 1.24
C PHE A 127 -10.57 -3.48 1.12
N THR A 128 -10.98 -2.22 1.25
CA THR A 128 -12.39 -1.84 1.10
C THR A 128 -12.89 -2.13 -0.31
N PHE A 129 -12.11 -1.79 -1.33
CA PHE A 129 -12.45 -2.06 -2.72
C PHE A 129 -12.63 -3.57 -2.98
N ASP A 130 -11.70 -4.39 -2.52
CA ASP A 130 -11.74 -5.85 -2.71
C ASP A 130 -12.97 -6.47 -2.03
N LEU A 131 -13.34 -6.01 -0.83
CA LEU A 131 -14.57 -6.43 -0.16
C LEU A 131 -15.82 -6.05 -0.96
N MET A 132 -15.85 -4.87 -1.58
CA MET A 132 -16.96 -4.46 -2.44
C MET A 132 -17.08 -5.36 -3.68
N VAL A 133 -15.95 -5.74 -4.29
CA VAL A 133 -15.93 -6.67 -5.43
C VAL A 133 -16.48 -8.04 -5.01
N ILE A 134 -16.00 -8.61 -3.91
CA ILE A 134 -16.48 -9.90 -3.39
C ILE A 134 -17.99 -9.83 -3.09
N THR A 135 -18.43 -8.78 -2.42
CA THR A 135 -19.84 -8.58 -2.08
C THR A 135 -20.70 -8.49 -3.32
N SER A 136 -20.25 -7.80 -4.36
CA SER A 136 -20.99 -7.71 -5.64
C SER A 136 -21.18 -9.09 -6.29
N GLY A 137 -20.15 -9.94 -6.27
CA GLY A 137 -20.24 -11.31 -6.74
C GLY A 137 -21.26 -12.16 -5.95
N MET A 138 -21.29 -12.01 -4.61
CA MET A 138 -22.29 -12.68 -3.76
C MET A 138 -23.70 -12.22 -4.08
N VAL A 139 -23.91 -10.91 -4.30
CA VAL A 139 -25.21 -10.34 -4.68
C VAL A 139 -25.70 -10.93 -6.02
N ILE A 140 -24.81 -11.02 -7.01
CA ILE A 140 -25.14 -11.64 -8.33
C ILE A 140 -25.58 -13.10 -8.16
N ILE A 141 -24.87 -13.88 -7.36
CA ILE A 141 -25.24 -15.26 -7.04
C ILE A 141 -26.60 -15.30 -6.37
N GLY A 142 -26.84 -14.49 -5.34
CA GLY A 142 -28.09 -14.43 -4.60
C GLY A 142 -29.29 -14.11 -5.50
N PHE A 143 -29.18 -13.10 -6.35
CA PHE A 143 -30.22 -12.77 -7.33
C PHE A 143 -30.47 -13.91 -8.32
N SER A 144 -29.42 -14.53 -8.82
CA SER A 144 -29.53 -15.65 -9.78
C SER A 144 -30.25 -16.85 -9.18
N MET A 145 -30.02 -17.15 -7.90
CA MET A 145 -30.71 -18.21 -7.18
C MET A 145 -32.16 -17.81 -6.87
N GLY A 146 -32.44 -16.55 -6.53
CA GLY A 146 -33.78 -16.06 -6.27
C GLY A 146 -34.74 -16.24 -7.45
N PHE A 147 -34.27 -16.12 -8.67
CA PHE A 147 -35.08 -16.41 -9.89
C PHE A 147 -35.44 -17.88 -10.02
N THR A 148 -34.67 -18.80 -9.47
CA THR A 148 -34.97 -20.24 -9.51
C THR A 148 -36.05 -20.60 -8.48
N LEU A 149 -36.06 -19.95 -7.32
CA LEU A 149 -37.00 -20.18 -6.23
C LEU A 149 -38.42 -19.61 -6.53
N ARG A 150 -38.51 -18.60 -7.39
CA ARG A 150 -39.74 -17.91 -7.77
C ARG A 150 -40.43 -18.50 -9.02
N LYS A 151 -40.12 -19.71 -9.44
CA LYS A 151 -40.96 -20.36 -10.48
C LYS A 151 -42.36 -20.55 -9.90
N PRO A 152 -43.39 -19.91 -10.47
CA PRO A 152 -44.77 -20.20 -10.09
C PRO A 152 -44.98 -21.69 -10.42
N LYS A 153 -45.44 -22.44 -9.40
CA LYS A 153 -46.03 -23.76 -9.68
C LYS A 153 -47.17 -23.49 -10.63
N GLY A 154 -47.02 -23.89 -11.89
CA GLY A 154 -48.11 -23.82 -12.86
C GLY A 154 -49.32 -24.54 -12.32
N PHE A 155 -50.47 -23.92 -12.49
CA PHE A 155 -51.75 -24.55 -12.33
C PHE A 155 -51.93 -25.67 -13.38
#